data_d2f4ff37c0a23cc4678a6d5dfb188fc6
#
_entry.id   d2f4ff37c0a23cc4678a6d5dfb188fc6
#
_cell.length_a   1.000
_cell.length_b   1.000
_cell.length_c   1.000
_cell.angle_alpha   90.00
_cell.angle_beta   90.00
_cell.angle_gamma   90.00
#
_symmetry.space_group_name_H-M   'P 1'
#
loop_
_entity.id
_entity.type
_entity.pdbx_description
1 polymer ?
#
loop_
_entity_poly.entity_id
_entity_poly.type
_entity_poly.pdbx_seq_one_letter_code
_entity_poly.pdbx_strand_id
1 'polypeptide(L)'
;FAGYKPGERTEIKETYQTHCIIGNLAYDSIHPRRVVMILLNNLLGGQGMNSRLNLALRERKGMAYNIESSYNSFSDTGLFNVYFGTDNDNFEKALDIIYKEFKILRDKKLGSLQLARAQRQMIGQLAIAGENHEELMLTIGKTFLFYNQVDPFRVVYKKIEAVTAGQILEVANEILDPARMSRVVYH
;
A
#
# COMPACT_ATOMS: atom_id res chain seq x y z
N PHE A 1 6.73 15.09 12.33
CA PHE A 1 6.67 13.90 13.22
C PHE A 1 8.08 13.39 13.48
N ALA A 2 8.49 13.35 14.74
CA ALA A 2 9.81 12.89 15.13
C ALA A 2 9.68 11.81 16.23
N GLY A 3 10.60 10.83 16.24
CA GLY A 3 10.69 9.86 17.34
C GLY A 3 10.01 8.52 17.11
N TYR A 4 9.64 8.16 15.87
CA TYR A 4 9.18 6.81 15.56
C TYR A 4 10.27 5.79 15.88
N LYS A 5 9.88 4.78 16.65
CA LYS A 5 10.70 3.58 16.88
C LYS A 5 9.85 2.36 16.53
N PRO A 6 10.38 1.45 15.70
CA PRO A 6 9.70 0.18 15.43
C PRO A 6 9.43 -0.58 16.73
N GLY A 7 8.30 -1.24 16.79
CA GLY A 7 7.91 -2.03 17.96
C GLY A 7 6.91 -3.11 17.61
N GLU A 8 6.82 -4.12 18.46
CA GLU A 8 5.88 -5.21 18.34
C GLU A 8 4.96 -5.26 19.55
N ARG A 9 3.69 -5.52 19.32
CA ARG A 9 2.68 -5.69 20.36
C ARG A 9 1.78 -6.85 19.98
N THR A 10 1.61 -7.76 20.92
CA THR A 10 0.65 -8.87 20.80
C THR A 10 -0.38 -8.74 21.94
N GLU A 11 -1.65 -8.85 21.60
CA GLU A 11 -2.75 -8.87 22.56
C GLU A 11 -3.57 -10.14 22.35
N ILE A 12 -3.87 -10.81 23.46
CA ILE A 12 -4.75 -11.98 23.45
C ILE A 12 -6.19 -11.45 23.56
N LYS A 13 -7.00 -11.79 22.56
CA LYS A 13 -8.43 -11.49 22.49
C LYS A 13 -9.15 -12.78 22.11
N GLU A 14 -10.35 -13.00 22.63
CA GLU A 14 -11.21 -14.12 22.22
C GLU A 14 -11.74 -13.88 20.80
N THR A 15 -10.87 -14.08 19.79
CA THR A 15 -11.23 -13.95 18.37
C THR A 15 -11.05 -15.28 17.66
N TYR A 16 -11.93 -15.55 16.68
CA TYR A 16 -11.83 -16.76 15.86
C TYR A 16 -10.64 -16.74 14.89
N GLN A 17 -10.05 -15.57 14.67
CA GLN A 17 -8.97 -15.35 13.72
C GLN A 17 -7.87 -14.51 14.36
N THR A 18 -6.64 -14.74 13.92
CA THR A 18 -5.55 -13.82 14.18
C THR A 18 -5.63 -12.64 13.20
N HIS A 19 -5.63 -11.42 13.73
CA HIS A 19 -5.57 -10.18 12.99
C HIS A 19 -4.21 -9.53 13.17
N CYS A 20 -3.59 -9.10 12.09
CA CYS A 20 -2.29 -8.46 12.16
C CYS A 20 -2.26 -7.19 11.32
N ILE A 21 -1.63 -6.17 11.87
CA ILE A 21 -1.23 -4.96 11.15
C ILE A 21 0.29 -4.84 11.22
N ILE A 22 0.92 -4.71 10.05
CA ILE A 22 2.34 -4.41 9.91
C ILE A 22 2.45 -3.04 9.27
N GLY A 23 3.23 -2.12 9.81
CA GLY A 23 3.30 -0.77 9.27
C GLY A 23 4.63 -0.08 9.48
N ASN A 24 4.85 0.96 8.70
CA ASN A 24 6.01 1.83 8.75
C ASN A 24 5.58 3.27 8.46
N LEU A 25 6.42 4.22 8.84
CA LEU A 25 6.31 5.58 8.33
C LEU A 25 6.49 5.61 6.82
N ALA A 26 5.77 6.51 6.18
CA ALA A 26 5.83 6.75 4.75
C ALA A 26 5.88 8.26 4.48
N TYR A 27 5.74 8.65 3.23
CA TYR A 27 5.86 10.03 2.79
C TYR A 27 4.64 10.87 3.17
N ASP A 28 4.88 12.12 3.50
CA ASP A 28 3.83 13.12 3.70
C ASP A 28 3.10 13.50 2.41
N SER A 29 2.11 14.37 2.53
CA SER A 29 1.21 14.75 1.43
C SER A 29 1.88 15.57 0.32
N ILE A 30 2.98 16.28 0.61
CA ILE A 30 3.69 17.13 -0.35
C ILE A 30 4.98 16.49 -0.90
N HIS A 31 5.32 15.30 -0.42
CA HIS A 31 6.56 14.62 -0.78
C HIS A 31 6.60 14.27 -2.28
N PRO A 32 7.73 14.53 -3.01
CA PRO A 32 7.82 14.28 -4.44
C PRO A 32 7.65 12.82 -4.85
N ARG A 33 7.97 11.87 -3.96
CA ARG A 33 7.80 10.42 -4.20
C ARG A 33 6.41 9.88 -3.82
N ARG A 34 5.47 10.75 -3.42
CA ARG A 34 4.12 10.34 -3.01
C ARG A 34 3.40 9.53 -4.09
N VAL A 35 3.47 9.95 -5.35
CA VAL A 35 2.82 9.22 -6.46
C VAL A 35 3.42 7.83 -6.65
N VAL A 36 4.75 7.70 -6.50
CA VAL A 36 5.44 6.41 -6.55
C VAL A 36 4.95 5.49 -5.43
N MET A 37 4.81 6.03 -4.20
CA MET A 37 4.31 5.28 -3.05
C MET A 37 2.86 4.82 -3.23
N ILE A 38 2.00 5.67 -3.80
CA ILE A 38 0.61 5.30 -4.11
C ILE A 38 0.59 4.13 -5.11
N LEU A 39 1.41 4.17 -6.17
CA LEU A 39 1.50 3.10 -7.15
C LEU A 39 2.06 1.81 -6.55
N LEU A 40 3.10 1.90 -5.71
CA LEU A 40 3.66 0.77 -4.98
C LEU A 40 2.61 0.11 -4.07
N ASN A 41 1.88 0.91 -3.29
CA ASN A 41 0.80 0.42 -2.43
C ASN A 41 -0.30 -0.28 -3.24
N ASN A 42 -0.74 0.31 -4.34
CA ASN A 42 -1.77 -0.29 -5.20
C ASN A 42 -1.31 -1.63 -5.81
N LEU A 43 -0.05 -1.70 -6.25
CA LEU A 43 0.55 -2.94 -6.76
C LEU A 43 0.65 -4.03 -5.68
N LEU A 44 1.03 -3.66 -4.45
CA LEU A 44 1.30 -4.60 -3.37
C LEU A 44 0.01 -5.20 -2.80
N GLY A 45 -0.92 -4.39 -2.34
CA GLY A 45 -2.12 -4.84 -1.65
C GLY A 45 -3.31 -3.88 -1.80
N GLY A 46 -3.35 -3.08 -2.89
CA GLY A 46 -4.51 -2.23 -3.20
C GLY A 46 -5.78 -3.03 -3.45
N GLN A 47 -6.90 -2.34 -3.63
CA GLN A 47 -8.26 -2.91 -3.72
C GLN A 47 -8.47 -3.95 -4.83
N GLY A 48 -7.55 -4.10 -5.78
CA GLY A 48 -7.66 -5.09 -6.86
C GLY A 48 -7.38 -6.51 -6.38
N MET A 49 -8.23 -7.47 -6.75
CA MET A 49 -8.01 -8.91 -6.49
C MET A 49 -6.70 -9.44 -7.08
N ASN A 50 -6.14 -8.75 -8.05
CA ASN A 50 -4.87 -9.06 -8.72
C ASN A 50 -3.66 -8.38 -8.07
N SER A 51 -3.81 -7.72 -6.92
CA SER A 51 -2.68 -7.21 -6.15
C SER A 51 -1.79 -8.37 -5.65
N ARG A 52 -0.50 -8.11 -5.47
CA ARG A 52 0.49 -9.15 -5.16
C ARG A 52 0.14 -9.95 -3.91
N LEU A 53 -0.26 -9.27 -2.84
CA LEU A 53 -0.62 -9.91 -1.58
C LEU A 53 -1.90 -10.74 -1.71
N ASN A 54 -2.93 -10.24 -2.40
CA ASN A 54 -4.14 -11.02 -2.68
C ASN A 54 -3.83 -12.29 -3.46
N LEU A 55 -3.05 -12.17 -4.53
CA LEU A 55 -2.64 -13.35 -5.32
C LEU A 55 -1.81 -14.34 -4.50
N ALA A 56 -0.90 -13.85 -3.65
CA ALA A 56 0.01 -14.73 -2.90
C ALA A 56 -0.68 -15.47 -1.75
N LEU A 57 -1.54 -14.77 -0.99
CA LEU A 57 -2.13 -15.30 0.24
C LEU A 57 -3.55 -15.82 0.06
N ARG A 58 -4.39 -15.09 -0.67
CA ARG A 58 -5.80 -15.45 -0.84
C ARG A 58 -5.99 -16.42 -2.00
N GLU A 59 -5.61 -16.03 -3.21
CA GLU A 59 -5.93 -16.81 -4.42
C GLU A 59 -5.13 -18.11 -4.52
N ARG A 60 -3.83 -18.08 -4.23
CA ARG A 60 -2.95 -19.25 -4.38
C ARG A 60 -2.90 -20.15 -3.16
N LYS A 61 -3.12 -19.61 -1.98
CA LYS A 61 -2.91 -20.35 -0.72
C LYS A 61 -4.17 -20.50 0.13
N GLY A 62 -5.18 -19.66 -0.05
CA GLY A 62 -6.37 -19.64 0.79
C GLY A 62 -6.08 -19.37 2.26
N MET A 63 -4.97 -18.67 2.57
CA MET A 63 -4.50 -18.47 3.94
C MET A 63 -5.02 -17.18 4.56
N ALA A 64 -5.52 -16.23 3.78
CA ALA A 64 -6.06 -14.99 4.29
C ALA A 64 -7.49 -14.76 3.82
N TYR A 65 -8.36 -14.40 4.74
CA TYR A 65 -9.74 -14.00 4.44
C TYR A 65 -9.81 -12.57 3.91
N ASN A 66 -9.07 -11.70 4.56
CA ASN A 66 -8.87 -10.33 4.12
C ASN A 66 -7.39 -9.99 4.17
N ILE A 67 -6.91 -9.33 3.12
CA ILE A 67 -5.56 -8.78 3.05
C ILE A 67 -5.57 -7.54 2.20
N GLU A 68 -5.08 -6.46 2.76
CA GLU A 68 -4.97 -5.18 2.08
C GLU A 68 -3.75 -4.40 2.55
N SER A 69 -3.24 -3.54 1.70
CA SER A 69 -2.30 -2.52 2.09
C SER A 69 -2.89 -1.14 1.90
N SER A 70 -2.58 -0.24 2.81
CA SER A 70 -3.01 1.15 2.74
C SER A 70 -1.84 2.10 2.92
N TYR A 71 -1.94 3.25 2.26
CA TYR A 71 -1.04 4.37 2.43
C TYR A 71 -1.83 5.65 2.65
N ASN A 72 -1.66 6.24 3.82
CA ASN A 72 -2.29 7.50 4.21
C ASN A 72 -1.21 8.56 4.37
N SER A 73 -1.31 9.65 3.60
CA SER A 73 -0.41 10.79 3.69
C SER A 73 -1.07 11.93 4.50
N PHE A 74 -0.33 12.45 5.46
CA PHE A 74 -0.71 13.58 6.31
C PHE A 74 0.16 14.79 5.96
N SER A 75 -0.04 15.92 6.63
CA SER A 75 0.70 17.15 6.36
C SER A 75 2.18 17.09 6.75
N ASP A 76 2.52 16.26 7.73
CA ASP A 76 3.86 16.18 8.33
C ASP A 76 4.46 14.76 8.30
N THR A 77 3.70 13.76 7.87
CA THR A 77 4.13 12.36 7.81
C THR A 77 3.25 11.56 6.86
N GLY A 78 3.58 10.29 6.68
CA GLY A 78 2.73 9.27 6.07
C GLY A 78 2.74 7.99 6.86
N LEU A 79 1.71 7.19 6.70
CA LEU A 79 1.58 5.86 7.28
C LEU A 79 1.32 4.85 6.17
N PHE A 80 2.19 3.87 6.08
CA PHE A 80 1.97 2.66 5.28
C PHE A 80 1.66 1.50 6.22
N ASN A 81 0.64 0.70 5.90
CA ASN A 81 0.36 -0.52 6.62
C ASN A 81 -0.16 -1.63 5.69
N VAL A 82 0.01 -2.87 6.15
CA VAL A 82 -0.62 -4.07 5.63
C VAL A 82 -1.43 -4.68 6.76
N TYR A 83 -2.72 -4.86 6.52
CA TYR A 83 -3.62 -5.59 7.40
C TYR A 83 -3.93 -6.95 6.78
N PHE A 84 -3.97 -7.99 7.61
CA PHE A 84 -4.49 -9.29 7.21
C PHE A 84 -5.16 -10.03 8.37
N GLY A 85 -6.16 -10.83 8.02
CA GLY A 85 -6.83 -11.78 8.92
C GLY A 85 -6.61 -13.21 8.43
N THR A 86 -6.24 -14.11 9.32
CA THR A 86 -5.91 -15.51 9.00
C THR A 86 -6.26 -16.42 10.16
N ASP A 87 -6.30 -17.73 9.93
CA ASP A 87 -6.38 -18.71 11.01
C ASP A 87 -5.08 -18.74 11.82
N ASN A 88 -5.18 -19.03 13.11
CA ASN A 88 -4.03 -19.05 14.03
C ASN A 88 -2.88 -19.93 13.51
N ASP A 89 -3.18 -21.13 12.98
CA ASP A 89 -2.20 -22.09 12.46
C ASP A 89 -1.48 -21.61 11.17
N ASN A 90 -2.05 -20.64 10.50
CA ASN A 90 -1.51 -20.08 9.25
C ASN A 90 -0.79 -18.76 9.45
N PHE A 91 -0.84 -18.16 10.64
CA PHE A 91 -0.33 -16.81 10.92
C PHE A 91 1.13 -16.63 10.51
N GLU A 92 2.04 -17.44 11.04
CA GLU A 92 3.48 -17.32 10.73
C GLU A 92 3.76 -17.53 9.24
N LYS A 93 3.08 -18.48 8.60
CA LYS A 93 3.24 -18.74 7.16
C LYS A 93 2.74 -17.55 6.31
N ALA A 94 1.64 -16.94 6.73
CA ALA A 94 1.10 -15.76 6.05
C ALA A 94 2.05 -14.56 6.20
N LEU A 95 2.60 -14.36 7.38
CA LEU A 95 3.59 -13.34 7.68
C LEU A 95 4.85 -13.50 6.82
N ASP A 96 5.38 -14.72 6.73
CA ASP A 96 6.55 -15.05 5.89
C ASP A 96 6.30 -14.74 4.41
N ILE A 97 5.09 -15.01 3.91
CA ILE A 97 4.74 -14.71 2.52
C ILE A 97 4.71 -13.19 2.30
N ILE A 98 4.17 -12.41 3.23
CA ILE A 98 4.15 -10.95 3.16
C ILE A 98 5.58 -10.41 3.09
N TYR A 99 6.46 -10.82 4.00
CA TYR A 99 7.86 -10.40 4.00
C TYR A 99 8.62 -10.86 2.75
N LYS A 100 8.27 -12.02 2.19
CA LYS A 100 8.82 -12.47 0.92
C LYS A 100 8.41 -11.56 -0.24
N GLU A 101 7.16 -11.11 -0.29
CA GLU A 101 6.70 -10.15 -1.31
C GLU A 101 7.39 -8.79 -1.15
N PHE A 102 7.58 -8.31 0.09
CA PHE A 102 8.37 -7.12 0.36
C PHE A 102 9.81 -7.27 -0.15
N LYS A 103 10.45 -8.40 0.17
CA LYS A 103 11.80 -8.70 -0.30
C LYS A 103 11.90 -8.72 -1.83
N ILE A 104 10.96 -9.32 -2.51
CA ILE A 104 10.96 -9.34 -4.00
C ILE A 104 10.91 -7.92 -4.57
N LEU A 105 10.07 -7.03 -3.99
CA LEU A 105 9.97 -5.64 -4.44
C LEU A 105 11.20 -4.78 -4.10
N ARG A 106 11.92 -5.13 -3.04
CA ARG A 106 13.17 -4.46 -2.63
C ARG A 106 14.39 -4.94 -3.43
N ASP A 107 14.42 -6.21 -3.83
CA ASP A 107 15.59 -6.80 -4.48
C ASP A 107 15.54 -6.68 -6.02
N LYS A 108 14.35 -6.61 -6.60
CA LYS A 108 14.18 -6.72 -8.06
C LYS A 108 13.34 -5.58 -8.63
N LYS A 109 13.90 -4.91 -9.64
CA LYS A 109 13.12 -3.95 -10.44
C LYS A 109 11.95 -4.66 -11.12
N LEU A 110 10.81 -3.98 -11.18
CA LEU A 110 9.68 -4.44 -12.00
C LEU A 110 10.09 -4.53 -13.46
N GLY A 111 9.68 -5.59 -14.14
CA GLY A 111 9.77 -5.67 -15.58
C GLY A 111 8.86 -4.62 -16.26
N SER A 112 9.19 -4.22 -17.48
CA SER A 112 8.44 -3.19 -18.23
C SER A 112 6.94 -3.50 -18.33
N LEU A 113 6.59 -4.76 -18.60
CA LEU A 113 5.20 -5.19 -18.67
C LEU A 113 4.48 -5.14 -17.33
N GLN A 114 5.18 -5.47 -16.23
CA GLN A 114 4.61 -5.42 -14.87
C GLN A 114 4.31 -3.97 -14.47
N LEU A 115 5.25 -3.06 -14.70
CA LEU A 115 5.07 -1.64 -14.45
C LEU A 115 3.92 -1.07 -15.27
N ALA A 116 3.89 -1.32 -16.57
CA ALA A 116 2.84 -0.83 -17.46
C ALA A 116 1.43 -1.36 -17.08
N ARG A 117 1.34 -2.59 -16.58
CA ARG A 117 0.09 -3.15 -16.06
C ARG A 117 -0.36 -2.45 -14.78
N ALA A 118 0.57 -2.23 -13.83
CA ALA A 118 0.27 -1.54 -12.58
C ALA A 118 -0.19 -0.08 -12.83
N GLN A 119 0.47 0.64 -13.73
CA GLN A 119 0.10 2.00 -14.13
C GLN A 119 -1.30 2.03 -14.77
N ARG A 120 -1.57 1.16 -15.74
CA ARG A 120 -2.88 1.09 -16.41
C ARG A 120 -4.00 0.70 -15.45
N GLN A 121 -3.75 -0.24 -14.54
CA GLN A 121 -4.71 -0.63 -13.53
C GLN A 121 -5.08 0.55 -12.63
N MET A 122 -4.09 1.28 -12.12
CA MET A 122 -4.32 2.43 -11.26
C MET A 122 -5.08 3.55 -12.00
N ILE A 123 -4.73 3.83 -13.25
CA ILE A 123 -5.43 4.81 -14.09
C ILE A 123 -6.88 4.39 -14.30
N GLY A 124 -7.12 3.10 -14.61
CA GLY A 124 -8.47 2.57 -14.76
C GLY A 124 -9.31 2.68 -13.49
N GLN A 125 -8.73 2.39 -12.32
CA GLN A 125 -9.41 2.57 -11.02
C GLN A 125 -9.76 4.04 -10.78
N LEU A 126 -8.86 4.97 -11.05
CA LEU A 126 -9.12 6.41 -10.93
C LEU A 126 -10.21 6.90 -11.90
N ALA A 127 -10.23 6.37 -13.12
CA ALA A 127 -11.27 6.69 -14.10
C ALA A 127 -12.64 6.25 -13.60
N ILE A 128 -12.77 5.02 -13.10
CA ILE A 128 -14.02 4.48 -12.54
C ILE A 128 -14.46 5.27 -11.30
N ALA A 129 -13.51 5.56 -10.38
CA ALA A 129 -13.80 6.36 -9.19
C ALA A 129 -14.27 7.78 -9.54
N GLY A 130 -13.78 8.35 -10.65
CA GLY A 130 -14.20 9.66 -11.14
C GLY A 130 -15.65 9.73 -11.68
N GLU A 131 -16.28 8.58 -11.93
CA GLU A 131 -17.71 8.52 -12.31
C GLU A 131 -18.63 8.71 -11.09
N ASN A 132 -18.14 8.49 -9.88
CA ASN A 132 -18.86 8.81 -8.66
C ASN A 132 -18.69 10.30 -8.33
N HIS A 133 -19.68 11.10 -8.68
CA HIS A 133 -19.62 12.56 -8.54
C HIS A 133 -19.54 13.03 -7.09
N GLU A 134 -20.14 12.30 -6.14
CA GLU A 134 -20.05 12.62 -4.70
C GLU A 134 -18.61 12.44 -4.19
N GLU A 135 -17.99 11.31 -4.46
CA GLU A 135 -16.59 11.05 -4.11
C GLU A 135 -15.62 12.02 -4.81
N LEU A 136 -15.90 12.33 -6.07
CA LEU A 136 -15.12 13.29 -6.85
C LEU A 136 -15.20 14.69 -6.22
N MET A 137 -16.40 15.15 -5.84
CA MET A 137 -16.59 16.44 -5.18
C MET A 137 -15.81 16.51 -3.86
N LEU A 138 -15.89 15.48 -3.02
CA LEU A 138 -15.12 15.42 -1.75
C LEU A 138 -13.62 15.39 -2.01
N THR A 139 -13.16 14.66 -3.01
CA THR A 139 -11.75 14.59 -3.40
C THR A 139 -11.23 15.93 -3.89
N ILE A 140 -11.99 16.62 -4.73
CA ILE A 140 -11.67 17.97 -5.21
C ILE A 140 -11.58 18.93 -4.03
N GLY A 141 -12.57 18.93 -3.13
CA GLY A 141 -12.61 19.80 -1.95
C GLY A 141 -11.41 19.57 -1.03
N LYS A 142 -11.10 18.32 -0.70
CA LYS A 142 -9.92 17.97 0.09
C LYS A 142 -8.62 18.39 -0.61
N THR A 143 -8.49 18.10 -1.90
CA THR A 143 -7.29 18.44 -2.67
C THR A 143 -7.06 19.95 -2.70
N PHE A 144 -8.12 20.72 -2.92
CA PHE A 144 -8.03 22.17 -2.91
C PHE A 144 -7.64 22.74 -1.53
N LEU A 145 -8.22 22.21 -0.45
CA LEU A 145 -7.87 22.60 0.92
C LEU A 145 -6.39 22.33 1.26
N PHE A 146 -5.82 21.21 0.80
CA PHE A 146 -4.44 20.85 1.10
C PHE A 146 -3.41 21.53 0.21
N TYR A 147 -3.73 21.68 -1.08
CA TYR A 147 -2.74 22.09 -2.09
C TYR A 147 -3.05 23.44 -2.74
N ASN A 148 -4.21 24.05 -2.43
CA ASN A 148 -4.75 25.23 -3.11
C ASN A 148 -4.76 25.09 -4.65
N GLN A 149 -4.81 23.86 -5.13
CA GLN A 149 -4.80 23.48 -6.54
C GLN A 149 -5.50 22.14 -6.72
N VAL A 150 -6.16 21.95 -7.86
CA VAL A 150 -6.71 20.67 -8.28
C VAL A 150 -6.13 20.31 -9.64
N ASP A 151 -5.40 19.21 -9.70
CA ASP A 151 -4.90 18.68 -10.96
C ASP A 151 -6.03 18.00 -11.75
N PRO A 152 -6.24 18.32 -13.03
CA PRO A 152 -7.10 17.53 -13.90
C PRO A 152 -6.64 16.07 -14.00
N PHE A 153 -7.54 15.12 -14.17
CA PHE A 153 -7.20 13.70 -14.31
C PHE A 153 -6.09 13.42 -15.30
N ARG A 154 -6.09 14.13 -16.44
CA ARG A 154 -5.01 14.02 -17.45
C ARG A 154 -3.62 14.30 -16.87
N VAL A 155 -3.49 15.24 -15.95
CA VAL A 155 -2.22 15.56 -15.29
C VAL A 155 -1.85 14.45 -14.31
N VAL A 156 -2.82 13.95 -13.53
CA VAL A 156 -2.63 12.83 -12.60
C VAL A 156 -2.18 11.56 -13.35
N TYR A 157 -2.82 11.24 -14.47
CA TYR A 157 -2.45 10.09 -15.30
C TYR A 157 -1.00 10.18 -15.80
N LYS A 158 -0.59 11.35 -16.31
CA LYS A 158 0.80 11.57 -16.73
C LYS A 158 1.80 11.39 -15.60
N LYS A 159 1.46 11.83 -14.38
CA LYS A 159 2.30 11.61 -13.19
C LYS A 159 2.46 10.12 -12.88
N ILE A 160 1.40 9.32 -13.03
CA ILE A 160 1.44 7.86 -12.83
C ILE A 160 2.26 7.20 -13.94
N GLU A 161 2.05 7.57 -15.20
CA GLU A 161 2.78 7.02 -16.36
C GLU A 161 4.28 7.34 -16.32
N ALA A 162 4.66 8.47 -15.71
CA ALA A 162 6.06 8.88 -15.55
C ALA A 162 6.82 8.09 -14.47
N VAL A 163 6.14 7.31 -13.62
CA VAL A 163 6.79 6.50 -12.58
C VAL A 163 7.63 5.40 -13.21
N THR A 164 8.87 5.29 -12.80
CA THR A 164 9.83 4.30 -13.29
C THR A 164 9.98 3.11 -12.35
N ALA A 165 10.43 1.97 -12.89
CA ALA A 165 10.73 0.77 -12.08
C ALA A 165 11.89 1.01 -11.09
N GLY A 166 12.80 1.93 -11.41
CA GLY A 166 13.86 2.37 -10.48
C GLY A 166 13.30 3.08 -9.26
N GLN A 167 12.41 4.03 -9.46
CA GLN A 167 11.74 4.74 -8.37
C GLN A 167 10.91 3.81 -7.48
N ILE A 168 10.21 2.84 -8.06
CA ILE A 168 9.48 1.82 -7.27
C ILE A 168 10.44 1.02 -6.39
N LEU A 169 11.59 0.59 -6.93
CA LEU A 169 12.62 -0.13 -6.18
C LEU A 169 13.18 0.70 -5.01
N GLU A 170 13.49 1.99 -5.28
CA GLU A 170 13.99 2.90 -4.24
C GLU A 170 12.97 3.07 -3.11
N VAL A 171 11.72 3.38 -3.44
CA VAL A 171 10.64 3.54 -2.45
C VAL A 171 10.38 2.23 -1.71
N ALA A 172 10.41 1.08 -2.39
CA ALA A 172 10.27 -0.22 -1.74
C ALA A 172 11.38 -0.46 -0.71
N ASN A 173 12.64 -0.09 -1.02
CA ASN A 173 13.75 -0.21 -0.08
C ASN A 173 13.62 0.72 1.14
N GLU A 174 13.07 1.91 0.96
CA GLU A 174 12.86 2.86 2.06
C GLU A 174 11.70 2.44 2.98
N ILE A 175 10.58 2.00 2.39
CA ILE A 175 9.32 1.82 3.14
C ILE A 175 9.10 0.37 3.58
N LEU A 176 9.47 -0.63 2.75
CA LEU A 176 9.20 -2.05 3.01
C LEU A 176 10.34 -2.75 3.78
N ASP A 177 11.21 -2.01 4.46
CA ASP A 177 12.27 -2.59 5.27
C ASP A 177 11.72 -3.19 6.57
N PRO A 178 11.82 -4.54 6.76
CA PRO A 178 11.30 -5.20 7.97
C PRO A 178 11.91 -4.65 9.27
N ALA A 179 13.17 -4.20 9.24
CA ALA A 179 13.85 -3.66 10.42
C ALA A 179 13.24 -2.32 10.91
N ARG A 180 12.43 -1.68 10.07
CA ARG A 180 11.78 -0.39 10.36
C ARG A 180 10.28 -0.52 10.60
N MET A 181 9.73 -1.73 10.55
CA MET A 181 8.29 -1.95 10.68
C MET A 181 7.88 -2.19 12.12
N SER A 182 6.72 -1.64 12.47
CA SER A 182 5.99 -2.03 13.66
C SER A 182 4.97 -3.10 13.32
N ARG A 183 4.64 -3.95 14.32
CA ARG A 183 3.64 -5.01 14.18
C ARG A 183 2.72 -5.03 15.38
N VAL A 184 1.41 -5.12 15.11
CA VAL A 184 0.39 -5.36 16.14
C VAL A 184 -0.38 -6.61 15.76
N VAL A 185 -0.51 -7.52 16.71
CA VAL A 185 -1.18 -8.81 16.52
C VAL A 185 -2.26 -8.97 17.58
N TYR A 186 -3.45 -9.39 17.15
CA TYR A 186 -4.55 -9.85 18.00
C TYR A 186 -4.80 -11.33 17.71
N HIS A 187 -4.73 -12.14 18.75
CA HIS A 187 -5.08 -13.57 18.73
C HIS A 187 -6.38 -13.82 19.42
#